data_9bf5d5676154eb2c4495b02536324368
#
_entry.id   9bf5d5676154eb2c4495b02536324368
#
_cell.length_a   1.000
_cell.length_b   1.000
_cell.length_c   1.000
_cell.angle_alpha   90.00
_cell.angle_beta   90.00
_cell.angle_gamma   90.00
#
_symmetry.space_group_name_H-M   'P 1'
#
loop_
_entity.id
_entity.type
_entity.pdbx_description
1 polymer ?
#
loop_
_entity_poly.entity_id
_entity_poly.type
_entity_poly.pdbx_seq_one_letter_code
_entity_poly.pdbx_strand_id
1 'polypeptide(L)'
;MRLKETIEAYRRNDPAARSGWEVFWLYNGLHATMYYRVAHWLYEHRLRFLGRWVSQFARRRTGIEIHPAARIGRRLVIDHGTGIVIGATTEIGDDCLLYQNVTLGGTGMTNGKRHPTLGNNVMVGSGAKVLGPFKVGDNARIAANSVVLH
;
A
#
# COMPACT_ATOMS: atom_id res chain seq x y z
N MET A 1 -13.10 -4.12 -3.73
CA MET A 1 -12.25 -5.01 -2.88
C MET A 1 -13.09 -6.23 -2.47
N ARG A 2 -12.57 -7.41 -2.63
CA ARG A 2 -13.19 -8.63 -2.08
C ARG A 2 -12.63 -8.84 -0.67
N LEU A 3 -13.37 -8.37 0.33
CA LEU A 3 -12.89 -8.29 1.71
C LEU A 3 -12.46 -9.66 2.26
N LYS A 4 -13.24 -10.71 2.02
CA LYS A 4 -12.88 -12.07 2.46
C LYS A 4 -11.54 -12.54 1.93
N GLU A 5 -11.27 -12.34 0.64
CA GLU A 5 -9.98 -12.72 0.03
C GLU A 5 -8.81 -11.95 0.66
N THR A 6 -9.01 -10.69 0.98
CA THR A 6 -7.97 -9.86 1.63
C THR A 6 -7.73 -10.32 3.06
N ILE A 7 -8.78 -10.60 3.83
CA ILE A 7 -8.65 -11.14 5.20
C ILE A 7 -7.89 -12.48 5.18
N GLU A 8 -8.21 -13.37 4.24
CA GLU A 8 -7.49 -14.64 4.10
C GLU A 8 -6.02 -14.43 3.71
N ALA A 9 -5.71 -13.41 2.90
CA ALA A 9 -4.33 -13.06 2.60
C ALA A 9 -3.56 -12.62 3.85
N TYR A 10 -4.16 -11.82 4.74
CA TYR A 10 -3.56 -11.49 6.04
C TYR A 10 -3.30 -12.73 6.89
N ARG A 11 -4.28 -13.63 7.00
CA ARG A 11 -4.14 -14.87 7.77
C ARG A 11 -3.03 -15.78 7.25
N ARG A 12 -2.82 -15.82 5.93
CA ARG A 12 -1.73 -16.60 5.33
C ARG A 12 -0.36 -15.99 5.58
N ASN A 13 -0.27 -14.66 5.66
CA ASN A 13 1.00 -13.96 5.82
C ASN A 13 1.39 -13.71 7.28
N ASP A 14 0.45 -13.78 8.20
CA ASP A 14 0.70 -13.53 9.62
C ASP A 14 0.28 -14.73 10.46
N PRO A 15 1.24 -15.52 10.98
CA PRO A 15 0.95 -16.65 11.87
C PRO A 15 0.26 -16.24 13.18
N ALA A 16 0.37 -14.96 13.60
CA ALA A 16 -0.29 -14.44 14.79
C ALA A 16 -1.78 -14.15 14.58
N ALA A 17 -2.27 -14.09 13.35
CA ALA A 17 -3.67 -13.84 13.03
C ALA A 17 -4.55 -15.06 13.36
N ARG A 18 -5.21 -15.04 14.51
CA ARG A 18 -6.01 -16.17 15.03
C ARG A 18 -7.32 -16.36 14.28
N SER A 19 -7.95 -15.27 13.83
CA SER A 19 -9.25 -15.32 13.16
C SER A 19 -9.44 -14.16 12.19
N GLY A 20 -10.39 -14.32 11.25
CA GLY A 20 -10.76 -13.22 10.35
C GLY A 20 -11.37 -12.03 11.08
N TRP A 21 -12.04 -12.23 12.23
CA TRP A 21 -12.57 -11.17 13.08
C TRP A 21 -11.46 -10.33 13.69
N GLU A 22 -10.39 -10.96 14.18
CA GLU A 22 -9.21 -10.27 14.70
C GLU A 22 -8.57 -9.39 13.63
N VAL A 23 -8.38 -9.93 12.43
CA VAL A 23 -7.86 -9.17 11.28
C VAL A 23 -8.74 -7.98 10.95
N PHE A 24 -10.05 -8.20 10.88
CA PHE A 24 -11.02 -7.14 10.54
C PHE A 24 -10.99 -5.98 11.54
N TRP A 25 -10.94 -6.27 12.84
CA TRP A 25 -11.04 -5.22 13.86
C TRP A 25 -9.72 -4.60 14.28
N LEU A 26 -8.62 -5.33 14.18
CA LEU A 26 -7.36 -4.90 14.81
C LEU A 26 -6.23 -4.58 13.81
N TYR A 27 -6.36 -4.94 12.54
CA TYR A 27 -5.26 -4.77 11.59
C TYR A 27 -5.36 -3.43 10.85
N ASN A 28 -4.51 -2.49 11.22
CA ASN A 28 -4.45 -1.15 10.63
C ASN A 28 -4.17 -1.17 9.13
N GLY A 29 -3.38 -2.13 8.63
CA GLY A 29 -3.12 -2.29 7.21
C GLY A 29 -4.38 -2.59 6.41
N LEU A 30 -5.27 -3.44 6.94
CA LEU A 30 -6.57 -3.69 6.31
C LEU A 30 -7.43 -2.43 6.31
N HIS A 31 -7.50 -1.73 7.45
CA HIS A 31 -8.27 -0.49 7.57
C HIS A 31 -7.77 0.57 6.59
N ALA A 32 -6.45 0.76 6.49
CA ALA A 32 -5.85 1.69 5.54
C ALA A 32 -6.25 1.38 4.09
N THR A 33 -6.25 0.10 3.71
CA THR A 33 -6.66 -0.34 2.38
C THR A 33 -8.15 -0.10 2.14
N MET A 34 -9.00 -0.31 3.15
CA MET A 34 -10.43 -0.02 3.06
C MET A 34 -10.69 1.47 2.84
N TYR A 35 -10.06 2.35 3.64
CA TYR A 35 -10.13 3.80 3.43
C TYR A 35 -9.60 4.21 2.06
N TYR A 36 -8.48 3.63 1.63
CA TYR A 36 -7.93 3.89 0.30
C TYR A 36 -8.94 3.58 -0.81
N ARG A 37 -9.68 2.46 -0.74
CA ARG A 37 -10.67 2.12 -1.77
C ARG A 37 -11.76 3.18 -1.88
N VAL A 38 -12.22 3.72 -0.76
CA VAL A 38 -13.19 4.84 -0.73
C VAL A 38 -12.55 6.12 -1.31
N ALA A 39 -11.35 6.46 -0.84
CA ALA A 39 -10.63 7.65 -1.30
C ALA A 39 -10.33 7.60 -2.80
N HIS A 40 -9.92 6.44 -3.30
CA HIS A 40 -9.64 6.21 -4.72
C HIS A 40 -10.90 6.36 -5.57
N TRP A 41 -12.01 5.77 -5.15
CA TRP A 41 -13.30 5.93 -5.83
C TRP A 41 -13.72 7.40 -5.93
N LEU A 42 -13.65 8.14 -4.83
CA LEU A 42 -13.94 9.59 -4.82
C LEU A 42 -13.00 10.34 -5.79
N TYR A 43 -11.73 10.01 -5.77
CA TYR A 43 -10.72 10.66 -6.61
C TYR A 43 -11.00 10.44 -8.11
N GLU A 44 -11.31 9.21 -8.51
CA GLU A 44 -11.67 8.84 -9.89
C GLU A 44 -12.98 9.50 -10.36
N HIS A 45 -13.92 9.77 -9.43
CA HIS A 45 -15.17 10.48 -9.72
C HIS A 45 -15.05 12.01 -9.64
N ARG A 46 -13.83 12.55 -9.82
CA ARG A 46 -13.50 13.98 -9.78
C ARG A 46 -13.72 14.68 -8.43
N LEU A 47 -14.06 13.97 -7.38
CA LEU A 47 -14.16 14.49 -6.01
C LEU A 47 -12.78 14.46 -5.32
N ARG A 48 -11.78 15.06 -5.97
CA ARG A 48 -10.36 14.95 -5.60
C ARG A 48 -10.08 15.47 -4.20
N PHE A 49 -10.70 16.57 -3.82
CA PHE A 49 -10.55 17.11 -2.46
C PHE A 49 -11.05 16.13 -1.41
N LEU A 50 -12.24 15.55 -1.60
CA LEU A 50 -12.80 14.56 -0.66
C LEU A 50 -11.97 13.29 -0.63
N GLY A 51 -11.48 12.81 -1.77
CA GLY A 51 -10.56 11.67 -1.82
C GLY A 51 -9.28 11.93 -1.02
N ARG A 52 -8.69 13.12 -1.15
CA ARG A 52 -7.54 13.54 -0.36
C ARG A 52 -7.87 13.69 1.13
N TRP A 53 -9.03 14.22 1.46
CA TRP A 53 -9.48 14.34 2.84
C TRP A 53 -9.61 12.98 3.52
N VAL A 54 -10.25 12.00 2.85
CA VAL A 54 -10.35 10.61 3.36
C VAL A 54 -8.97 9.98 3.50
N SER A 55 -8.07 10.20 2.54
CA SER A 55 -6.69 9.72 2.61
C SER A 55 -5.94 10.27 3.84
N GLN A 56 -6.08 11.56 4.15
CA GLN A 56 -5.45 12.18 5.31
C GLN A 56 -6.09 11.74 6.63
N PHE A 57 -7.41 11.51 6.64
CA PHE A 57 -8.08 10.90 7.78
C PHE A 57 -7.54 9.49 8.06
N ALA A 58 -7.42 8.66 7.00
CA ALA A 58 -6.87 7.31 7.10
C ALA A 58 -5.44 7.32 7.67
N ARG A 59 -4.59 8.23 7.19
CA ARG A 59 -3.22 8.41 7.70
C ARG A 59 -3.21 8.70 9.20
N ARG A 60 -4.05 9.62 9.68
CA ARG A 60 -4.15 9.93 11.12
C ARG A 60 -4.63 8.73 11.93
N ARG A 61 -5.54 7.96 11.38
CA ARG A 61 -6.16 6.81 12.05
C ARG A 61 -5.29 5.56 12.07
N THR A 62 -4.49 5.33 11.03
CA THR A 62 -3.75 4.08 10.82
C THR A 62 -2.23 4.24 10.83
N GLY A 63 -1.71 5.46 10.71
CA GLY A 63 -0.29 5.71 10.52
C GLY A 63 0.23 5.36 9.11
N ILE A 64 -0.67 5.07 8.16
CA ILE A 64 -0.34 4.64 6.81
C ILE A 64 -0.86 5.69 5.82
N GLU A 65 0.03 6.21 4.98
CA GLU A 65 -0.32 7.16 3.94
C GLU A 65 -0.41 6.48 2.58
N ILE A 66 -1.60 6.49 1.99
CA ILE A 66 -1.81 6.01 0.63
C ILE A 66 -2.46 7.14 -0.17
N HIS A 67 -1.78 7.62 -1.21
CA HIS A 67 -2.36 8.63 -2.08
C HIS A 67 -3.55 8.04 -2.85
N PRO A 68 -4.70 8.72 -2.94
CA PRO A 68 -5.90 8.17 -3.59
C PRO A 68 -5.74 7.93 -5.09
N ALA A 69 -4.80 8.58 -5.76
CA ALA A 69 -4.50 8.33 -7.18
C ALA A 69 -3.67 7.06 -7.43
N ALA A 70 -3.05 6.47 -6.41
CA ALA A 70 -2.30 5.23 -6.55
C ALA A 70 -3.22 4.10 -7.06
N ARG A 71 -2.65 3.15 -7.78
CA ARG A 71 -3.38 1.98 -8.29
C ARG A 71 -2.89 0.73 -7.58
N ILE A 72 -3.78 0.11 -6.83
CA ILE A 72 -3.45 -1.06 -5.99
C ILE A 72 -4.33 -2.24 -6.41
N GLY A 73 -3.68 -3.35 -6.74
CA GLY A 73 -4.30 -4.60 -7.10
C GLY A 73 -5.03 -5.28 -5.95
N ARG A 74 -5.15 -6.59 -6.02
CA ARG A 74 -5.92 -7.41 -5.09
C ARG A 74 -5.02 -7.99 -4.00
N ARG A 75 -5.59 -8.24 -2.83
CA ARG A 75 -4.94 -8.95 -1.72
C ARG A 75 -3.61 -8.33 -1.28
N LEU A 76 -3.53 -6.98 -1.31
CA LEU A 76 -2.41 -6.29 -0.67
C LEU A 76 -2.46 -6.55 0.84
N VAL A 77 -1.36 -7.02 1.38
CA VAL A 77 -1.13 -7.17 2.82
C VAL A 77 -0.15 -6.09 3.28
N ILE A 78 -0.54 -5.34 4.29
CA ILE A 78 0.32 -4.39 4.98
C ILE A 78 0.50 -4.90 6.40
N ASP A 79 1.69 -5.39 6.71
CA ASP A 79 2.03 -5.92 8.02
C ASP A 79 2.66 -4.83 8.90
N HIS A 80 2.13 -4.64 10.10
CA HIS A 80 2.36 -3.50 10.99
C HIS A 80 1.93 -2.16 10.37
N GLY A 81 2.63 -1.66 9.40
CA GLY A 81 2.24 -0.59 8.49
C GLY A 81 2.60 0.81 8.93
N THR A 82 2.87 1.09 10.19
CA THR A 82 3.22 2.45 10.66
C THR A 82 4.36 3.06 9.83
N GLY A 83 4.14 4.28 9.35
CA GLY A 83 5.15 5.01 8.58
C GLY A 83 5.22 4.64 7.10
N ILE A 84 4.32 3.80 6.58
CA ILE A 84 4.23 3.56 5.14
C ILE A 84 3.78 4.83 4.41
N VAL A 85 4.42 5.08 3.27
CA VAL A 85 4.03 6.12 2.31
C VAL A 85 3.94 5.52 0.92
N ILE A 86 2.77 5.61 0.31
CA ILE A 86 2.51 5.17 -1.08
C ILE A 86 2.13 6.41 -1.91
N GLY A 87 3.01 6.80 -2.82
CA GLY A 87 2.87 8.02 -3.62
C GLY A 87 1.85 7.93 -4.76
N ALA A 88 1.51 9.09 -5.32
CA ALA A 88 0.37 9.27 -6.23
C ALA A 88 0.39 8.43 -7.51
N THR A 89 1.55 8.21 -8.12
CA THR A 89 1.65 7.45 -9.37
C THR A 89 2.17 6.02 -9.16
N THR A 90 2.13 5.53 -7.91
CA THR A 90 2.48 4.14 -7.58
C THR A 90 1.46 3.18 -8.17
N GLU A 91 1.95 2.08 -8.69
CA GLU A 91 1.15 0.93 -9.08
C GLU A 91 1.63 -0.29 -8.30
N ILE A 92 0.70 -1.07 -7.78
CA ILE A 92 0.98 -2.30 -7.02
C ILE A 92 0.14 -3.42 -7.61
N GLY A 93 0.79 -4.51 -8.01
CA GLY A 93 0.12 -5.70 -8.50
C GLY A 93 -0.65 -6.47 -7.41
N ASP A 94 -1.04 -7.68 -7.73
CA ASP A 94 -1.76 -8.56 -6.81
C ASP A 94 -0.81 -9.27 -5.84
N ASP A 95 -1.32 -9.65 -4.67
CA ASP A 95 -0.63 -10.47 -3.67
C ASP A 95 0.68 -9.89 -3.13
N CYS A 96 0.79 -8.57 -3.11
CA CYS A 96 1.97 -7.90 -2.55
C CYS A 96 1.92 -7.81 -1.03
N LEU A 97 3.10 -7.77 -0.41
CA LEU A 97 3.29 -7.62 1.03
C LEU A 97 4.23 -6.45 1.32
N LEU A 98 3.76 -5.49 2.11
CA LEU A 98 4.55 -4.34 2.56
C LEU A 98 4.66 -4.34 4.08
N TYR A 99 5.86 -4.08 4.58
CA TYR A 99 6.09 -3.90 6.02
C TYR A 99 6.13 -2.42 6.42
N GLN A 100 6.20 -2.16 7.72
CA GLN A 100 6.25 -0.80 8.28
C GLN A 100 7.42 0.03 7.72
N ASN A 101 7.25 1.35 7.70
CA ASN A 101 8.23 2.33 7.23
C ASN A 101 8.67 2.17 5.76
N VAL A 102 7.96 1.40 4.97
CA VAL A 102 8.20 1.32 3.52
C VAL A 102 7.77 2.62 2.86
N THR A 103 8.61 3.12 1.94
CA THR A 103 8.26 4.25 1.09
C THR A 103 8.29 3.85 -0.38
N LEU A 104 7.16 4.00 -1.07
CA LEU A 104 7.08 3.93 -2.53
C LEU A 104 7.00 5.37 -3.04
N GLY A 105 8.17 5.96 -3.27
CA GLY A 105 8.35 7.39 -3.47
C GLY A 105 8.83 7.78 -4.86
N GLY A 106 8.79 9.08 -5.14
CA GLY A 106 9.32 9.66 -6.37
C GLY A 106 10.69 10.29 -6.16
N THR A 107 11.49 10.38 -7.22
CA THR A 107 12.80 11.03 -7.25
C THR A 107 12.82 12.34 -8.01
N GLY A 108 11.70 12.76 -8.59
CA GLY A 108 11.64 13.97 -9.41
C GLY A 108 10.39 14.81 -9.13
N MET A 109 10.39 16.03 -9.66
CA MET A 109 9.30 17.00 -9.51
C MET A 109 8.36 17.03 -10.75
N THR A 110 8.40 16.00 -11.59
CA THR A 110 7.53 15.92 -12.77
C THR A 110 6.09 15.57 -12.38
N ASN A 111 5.13 16.06 -13.14
CA ASN A 111 3.72 15.74 -12.95
C ASN A 111 3.33 14.34 -13.50
N GLY A 112 4.25 13.67 -14.20
CA GLY A 112 4.04 12.34 -14.77
C GLY A 112 4.34 11.19 -13.80
N LYS A 113 4.56 10.00 -14.35
CA LYS A 113 4.98 8.82 -13.61
C LYS A 113 6.32 9.09 -12.91
N ARG A 114 6.32 9.05 -11.57
CA ARG A 114 7.52 9.32 -10.75
C ARG A 114 7.67 8.37 -9.57
N HIS A 115 6.69 7.50 -9.34
CA HIS A 115 6.69 6.48 -8.29
C HIS A 115 6.82 5.08 -8.89
N PRO A 116 7.29 4.09 -8.14
CA PRO A 116 7.54 2.74 -8.66
C PRO A 116 6.25 2.00 -9.05
N THR A 117 6.44 1.00 -9.89
CA THR A 117 5.46 -0.04 -10.17
C THR A 117 5.95 -1.35 -9.58
N LEU A 118 5.19 -1.92 -8.67
CA LEU A 118 5.44 -3.27 -8.16
C LEU A 118 4.62 -4.28 -8.99
N GLY A 119 5.26 -5.34 -9.45
CA GLY A 119 4.59 -6.48 -10.07
C GLY A 119 3.75 -7.27 -9.07
N ASN A 120 3.39 -8.49 -9.44
CA ASN A 120 2.62 -9.38 -8.57
C ASN A 120 3.52 -10.11 -7.58
N ASN A 121 2.98 -10.43 -6.40
CA ASN A 121 3.68 -11.20 -5.37
C ASN A 121 5.03 -10.59 -4.96
N VAL A 122 5.12 -9.27 -4.93
CA VAL A 122 6.32 -8.54 -4.49
C VAL A 122 6.25 -8.35 -2.98
N MET A 123 7.36 -8.62 -2.28
CA MET A 123 7.51 -8.32 -0.86
C MET A 123 8.51 -7.18 -0.69
N VAL A 124 8.13 -6.19 0.12
CA VAL A 124 9.01 -5.07 0.47
C VAL A 124 9.24 -5.06 1.97
N GLY A 125 10.47 -5.34 2.37
CA GLY A 125 10.89 -5.44 3.76
C GLY A 125 10.81 -4.11 4.51
N SER A 126 10.77 -4.21 5.85
CA SER A 126 10.62 -3.05 6.74
C SER A 126 11.66 -1.97 6.49
N GLY A 127 11.23 -0.72 6.46
CA GLY A 127 12.12 0.43 6.27
C GLY A 127 12.64 0.64 4.85
N ALA A 128 12.36 -0.25 3.90
CA ALA A 128 12.87 -0.11 2.53
C ALA A 128 12.29 1.12 1.81
N LYS A 129 13.11 1.76 1.00
CA LYS A 129 12.76 2.92 0.18
C LYS A 129 12.89 2.56 -1.29
N VAL A 130 11.78 2.51 -2.01
CA VAL A 130 11.74 2.24 -3.45
C VAL A 130 11.38 3.55 -4.14
N LEU A 131 12.35 4.16 -4.80
CA LEU A 131 12.25 5.56 -5.24
C LEU A 131 12.49 5.70 -6.73
N GLY A 132 11.51 6.19 -7.46
CA GLY A 132 11.60 6.45 -8.89
C GLY A 132 10.61 5.66 -9.74
N PRO A 133 10.46 6.04 -11.02
CA PRO A 133 9.41 5.51 -11.91
C PRO A 133 9.83 4.20 -12.61
N PHE A 134 10.44 3.27 -11.91
CA PHE A 134 10.84 1.97 -12.48
C PHE A 134 9.92 0.84 -12.02
N LYS A 135 10.05 -0.31 -12.66
CA LYS A 135 9.27 -1.50 -12.35
C LYS A 135 10.10 -2.52 -11.55
N VAL A 136 9.55 -2.94 -10.44
CA VAL A 136 9.98 -4.13 -9.69
C VAL A 136 9.24 -5.34 -10.25
N GLY A 137 9.98 -6.35 -10.70
CA GLY A 137 9.40 -7.54 -11.34
C GLY A 137 8.58 -8.41 -10.37
N ASP A 138 7.79 -9.29 -10.95
CA ASP A 138 6.98 -10.25 -10.19
C ASP A 138 7.86 -11.13 -9.28
N ASN A 139 7.33 -11.50 -8.13
CA ASN A 139 7.99 -12.35 -7.14
C ASN A 139 9.27 -11.76 -6.51
N ALA A 140 9.60 -10.49 -6.76
CA ALA A 140 10.76 -9.84 -6.17
C ALA A 140 10.63 -9.74 -4.64
N ARG A 141 11.77 -9.83 -3.97
CA ARG A 141 11.90 -9.66 -2.51
C ARG A 141 12.91 -8.57 -2.23
N ILE A 142 12.44 -7.45 -1.69
CA ILE A 142 13.28 -6.31 -1.32
C ILE A 142 13.60 -6.43 0.17
N ALA A 143 14.88 -6.47 0.49
CA ALA A 143 15.35 -6.62 1.86
C ALA A 143 15.00 -5.40 2.72
N ALA A 144 14.90 -5.62 4.04
CA ALA A 144 14.66 -4.54 4.99
C ALA A 144 15.76 -3.45 4.90
N ASN A 145 15.34 -2.20 5.08
CA ASN A 145 16.21 -1.00 5.04
C ASN A 145 16.98 -0.78 3.73
N SER A 146 16.61 -1.47 2.66
CA SER A 146 17.20 -1.24 1.33
C SER A 146 16.71 0.08 0.73
N VAL A 147 17.61 0.73 -0.01
CA VAL A 147 17.26 1.86 -0.88
C VAL A 147 17.41 1.39 -2.33
N VAL A 148 16.29 1.38 -3.06
CA VAL A 148 16.21 0.92 -4.46
C VAL A 148 15.87 2.11 -5.33
N LEU A 149 16.75 2.43 -6.28
CA LEU A 149 16.64 3.62 -7.14
C LEU A 149 16.42 3.26 -8.63
N HIS A 150 16.67 2.00 -8.97
CA HIS A 150 16.56 1.48 -10.34
C HIS A 150 16.64 -0.05 -10.35
#